data_4b9f4180c4148696e0bf39955a4ca77e
#
_entry.id   4b9f4180c4148696e0bf39955a4ca77e
#
_cell.length_a   1.000
_cell.length_b   1.000
_cell.length_c   1.000
_cell.angle_alpha   90.00
_cell.angle_beta   90.00
_cell.angle_gamma   90.00
#
_symmetry.space_group_name_H-M   'P 1'
#
loop_
_entity.id
_entity.type
_entity.pdbx_description
1 polymer ?
#
loop_
_entity_poly.entity_id
_entity_poly.type
_entity_poly.pdbx_seq_one_letter_code
_entity_poly.pdbx_strand_id
1 'polypeptide(L)'
;MAHKGRTIEHRNLIGSPVHLKRLLMNIMSNAVKYNRDHGHIYLYTRELPSADSSIATLQFVCEDNGIGMSEEFQQHIFEPFTQEQKGGASKFGGTGLGMSIAKSLAEKMGGTISFESTQGVGTTFIITIPFKIDTQAASHTPEPSAPAGSIRGLHILLVEDNELNMEIAEFLIQNEGACLLYTSPSPRDRSLSR
;
A
#
# COMPACT_ATOMS: atom_id res chain seq x y z
N MET A 1 -25.86 -11.12 6.43
CA MET A 1 -26.03 -11.00 4.95
C MET A 1 -24.87 -11.70 4.30
N ALA A 2 -25.09 -12.73 3.51
CA ALA A 2 -24.02 -13.48 2.87
C ALA A 2 -23.44 -12.63 1.73
N HIS A 3 -22.16 -12.30 1.79
CA HIS A 3 -21.45 -11.69 0.69
C HIS A 3 -21.41 -12.69 -0.48
N LYS A 4 -22.25 -12.50 -1.48
CA LYS A 4 -22.05 -13.07 -2.81
C LYS A 4 -20.89 -12.32 -3.47
N GLY A 5 -19.67 -12.53 -2.96
CA GLY A 5 -18.46 -12.15 -3.68
C GLY A 5 -18.38 -13.00 -4.93
N ARG A 6 -18.45 -12.39 -6.11
CA ARG A 6 -18.00 -13.07 -7.32
C ARG A 6 -16.56 -13.47 -7.05
N THR A 7 -16.32 -14.76 -7.04
CA THR A 7 -14.96 -15.33 -6.86
C THR A 7 -14.08 -14.77 -7.98
N ILE A 8 -12.85 -14.42 -7.67
CA ILE A 8 -11.84 -14.06 -8.68
C ILE A 8 -11.65 -15.31 -9.55
N GLU A 9 -12.01 -15.18 -10.82
CA GLU A 9 -11.95 -16.30 -11.78
C GLU A 9 -10.52 -16.49 -12.28
N HIS A 10 -9.82 -15.41 -12.54
CA HIS A 10 -8.46 -15.40 -13.08
C HIS A 10 -7.42 -15.18 -11.98
N ARG A 11 -6.62 -16.21 -11.70
CA ARG A 11 -5.61 -16.17 -10.63
C ARG A 11 -4.23 -15.69 -11.11
N ASN A 12 -3.93 -15.91 -12.39
CA ASN A 12 -2.65 -15.60 -12.98
C ASN A 12 -2.78 -14.35 -13.84
N LEU A 13 -2.23 -13.26 -13.36
CA LEU A 13 -2.37 -11.94 -13.96
C LEU A 13 -0.99 -11.30 -14.17
N ILE A 14 -0.84 -10.57 -15.25
CA ILE A 14 0.38 -9.83 -15.57
C ILE A 14 0.20 -8.38 -15.10
N GLY A 15 1.08 -7.92 -14.21
CA GLY A 15 1.03 -6.57 -13.67
C GLY A 15 2.24 -6.25 -12.80
N SER A 16 2.24 -5.07 -12.18
CA SER A 16 3.28 -4.64 -11.25
C SER A 16 2.84 -4.84 -9.80
N PRO A 17 3.33 -5.89 -9.10
CA PRO A 17 2.98 -6.12 -7.70
C PRO A 17 3.46 -4.99 -6.79
N VAL A 18 4.58 -4.34 -7.13
CA VAL A 18 5.12 -3.22 -6.34
C VAL A 18 4.19 -2.01 -6.41
N HIS A 19 3.71 -1.65 -7.61
CA HIS A 19 2.78 -0.53 -7.76
C HIS A 19 1.43 -0.81 -7.08
N LEU A 20 0.90 -2.02 -7.27
CA LEU A 20 -0.36 -2.43 -6.63
C LEU A 20 -0.23 -2.40 -5.10
N LYS A 21 0.85 -2.98 -4.55
CA LYS A 21 1.11 -2.96 -3.11
C LYS A 21 1.17 -1.54 -2.58
N ARG A 22 1.93 -0.64 -3.21
CA ARG A 22 2.08 0.75 -2.79
C ARG A 22 0.76 1.51 -2.85
N LEU A 23 -0.05 1.30 -3.89
CA LEU A 23 -1.38 1.88 -4.03
C LEU A 23 -2.27 1.44 -2.87
N LEU A 24 -2.42 0.13 -2.65
CA LEU A 24 -3.28 -0.41 -1.61
C LEU A 24 -2.82 0.02 -0.21
N MET A 25 -1.51 0.05 0.04
CA MET A 25 -0.96 0.53 1.33
C MET A 25 -1.30 1.99 1.61
N ASN A 26 -1.31 2.87 0.60
CA ASN A 26 -1.73 4.27 0.78
C ASN A 26 -3.21 4.36 1.20
N ILE A 27 -4.09 3.56 0.60
CA ILE A 27 -5.50 3.52 0.95
C ILE A 27 -5.70 2.95 2.36
N MET A 28 -5.10 1.78 2.65
CA MET A 28 -5.23 1.09 3.93
C MET A 28 -4.68 1.92 5.09
N SER A 29 -3.53 2.56 4.92
CA SER A 29 -2.96 3.42 5.95
C SER A 29 -3.86 4.61 6.27
N ASN A 30 -4.54 5.18 5.27
CA ASN A 30 -5.53 6.22 5.51
C ASN A 30 -6.76 5.67 6.26
N ALA A 31 -7.29 4.52 5.84
CA ALA A 31 -8.41 3.89 6.52
C ALA A 31 -8.12 3.59 8.01
N VAL A 32 -6.89 3.18 8.33
CA VAL A 32 -6.45 2.98 9.73
C VAL A 32 -6.28 4.32 10.45
N LYS A 33 -5.58 5.25 9.83
CA LYS A 33 -5.20 6.53 10.43
C LYS A 33 -6.40 7.42 10.78
N TYR A 34 -7.40 7.42 9.92
CA TYR A 34 -8.60 8.24 10.05
C TYR A 34 -9.81 7.46 10.58
N ASN A 35 -9.57 6.26 11.11
CA ASN A 35 -10.62 5.52 11.78
C ASN A 35 -10.91 6.07 13.18
N ARG A 36 -11.98 5.62 13.77
CA ARG A 36 -12.35 5.87 15.16
C ARG A 36 -11.94 4.69 16.04
N ASP A 37 -11.87 4.93 17.34
CA ASP A 37 -11.65 3.85 18.29
C ASP A 37 -12.76 2.79 18.14
N HIS A 38 -12.36 1.52 18.14
CA HIS A 38 -13.24 0.37 17.88
C HIS A 38 -13.94 0.40 16.51
N GLY A 39 -13.41 1.17 15.56
CA GLY A 39 -13.88 1.16 14.18
C GLY A 39 -13.49 -0.13 13.45
N HIS A 40 -14.03 -0.29 12.26
CA HIS A 40 -13.75 -1.45 11.41
C HIS A 40 -13.42 -1.00 9.99
N ILE A 41 -12.65 -1.85 9.32
CA ILE A 41 -12.25 -1.68 7.93
C ILE A 41 -12.59 -2.98 7.21
N TYR A 42 -13.32 -2.89 6.12
CA TYR A 42 -13.60 -3.99 5.22
C TYR A 42 -12.79 -3.87 3.96
N LEU A 43 -12.05 -4.94 3.63
CA LEU A 43 -11.27 -5.04 2.42
C LEU A 43 -11.78 -6.23 1.62
N TYR A 44 -12.16 -5.99 0.38
CA TYR A 44 -12.52 -7.06 -0.52
C TYR A 44 -12.16 -6.75 -1.96
N THR A 45 -12.02 -7.81 -2.74
CA THR A 45 -11.71 -7.74 -4.17
C THR A 45 -12.74 -8.53 -4.93
N ARG A 46 -13.19 -7.99 -6.05
CA ARG A 46 -14.07 -8.70 -6.99
C ARG A 46 -13.58 -8.50 -8.42
N GLU A 47 -13.81 -9.49 -9.23
CA GLU A 47 -13.59 -9.40 -10.66
C GLU A 47 -14.85 -8.89 -11.34
N LEU A 48 -14.70 -7.88 -12.19
CA LEU A 48 -15.78 -7.31 -12.97
C LEU A 48 -15.88 -8.00 -14.33
N PRO A 49 -17.08 -8.09 -14.93
CA PRO A 49 -17.22 -8.56 -16.31
C PRO A 49 -16.35 -7.73 -17.26
N SER A 50 -15.60 -8.40 -18.13
CA SER A 50 -14.82 -7.77 -19.18
C SER A 50 -15.38 -8.19 -20.54
N ALA A 51 -15.42 -7.26 -21.50
CA ALA A 51 -15.75 -7.58 -22.89
C ALA A 51 -14.55 -8.22 -23.62
N ASP A 52 -13.34 -8.02 -23.12
CA ASP A 52 -12.11 -8.61 -23.65
C ASP A 52 -11.71 -9.80 -22.80
N SER A 53 -11.75 -11.00 -23.37
CA SER A 53 -11.38 -12.25 -22.68
C SER A 53 -9.89 -12.36 -22.33
N SER A 54 -9.05 -11.47 -22.82
CA SER A 54 -7.63 -11.40 -22.46
C SER A 54 -7.35 -10.50 -21.22
N ILE A 55 -8.39 -9.79 -20.74
CA ILE A 55 -8.29 -8.82 -19.65
C ILE A 55 -9.21 -9.22 -18.49
N ALA A 56 -8.65 -9.37 -17.31
CA ALA A 56 -9.38 -9.46 -16.05
C ALA A 56 -9.39 -8.09 -15.38
N THR A 57 -10.56 -7.51 -15.15
CA THR A 57 -10.70 -6.24 -14.46
C THR A 57 -11.01 -6.49 -12.99
N LEU A 58 -10.04 -6.17 -12.13
CA LEU A 58 -10.21 -6.30 -10.68
C LEU A 58 -10.63 -4.99 -10.05
N GLN A 59 -11.61 -5.08 -9.18
CA GLN A 59 -12.05 -3.98 -8.33
C GLN A 59 -11.70 -4.28 -6.87
N PHE A 60 -10.87 -3.42 -6.29
CA PHE A 60 -10.50 -3.43 -4.88
C PHE A 60 -11.35 -2.40 -4.16
N VAL A 61 -11.95 -2.79 -3.06
CA VAL A 61 -12.77 -1.91 -2.23
C VAL A 61 -12.23 -1.89 -0.82
N CYS A 62 -12.03 -0.69 -0.28
CA CYS A 62 -11.69 -0.45 1.10
C CYS A 62 -12.75 0.46 1.71
N GLU A 63 -13.53 -0.09 2.64
CA GLU A 63 -14.61 0.59 3.34
C GLU A 63 -14.22 0.73 4.82
N ASP A 64 -14.28 1.93 5.35
CA ASP A 64 -14.07 2.23 6.77
C ASP A 64 -15.28 2.98 7.35
N ASN A 65 -15.49 2.85 8.64
CA ASN A 65 -16.46 3.62 9.39
C ASN A 65 -15.81 4.74 10.22
N GLY A 66 -14.74 5.31 9.71
CA GLY A 66 -13.96 6.36 10.34
C GLY A 66 -14.65 7.72 10.40
N ILE A 67 -13.85 8.78 10.44
CA ILE A 67 -14.37 10.15 10.55
C ILE A 67 -14.98 10.69 9.26
N GLY A 68 -14.77 10.02 8.12
CA GLY A 68 -15.18 10.52 6.80
C GLY A 68 -14.50 11.84 6.45
N MET A 69 -14.95 12.48 5.36
CA MET A 69 -14.38 13.70 4.82
C MET A 69 -15.45 14.76 4.62
N SER A 70 -15.10 16.04 4.86
CA SER A 70 -15.97 17.17 4.52
C SER A 70 -16.13 17.31 3.00
N GLU A 71 -17.26 17.88 2.53
CA GLU A 71 -17.50 18.12 1.10
C GLU A 71 -16.42 19.00 0.46
N GLU A 72 -15.92 19.98 1.20
CA GLU A 72 -14.83 20.85 0.76
C GLU A 72 -13.54 20.06 0.54
N PHE A 73 -13.15 19.22 1.49
CA PHE A 73 -11.94 18.41 1.40
C PHE A 73 -12.02 17.34 0.29
N GLN A 74 -13.19 16.78 0.03
CA GLN A 74 -13.42 15.79 -1.03
C GLN A 74 -13.02 16.30 -2.41
N GLN A 75 -13.15 17.61 -2.67
CA GLN A 75 -12.77 18.21 -3.96
C GLN A 75 -11.26 18.20 -4.19
N HIS A 76 -10.47 18.15 -3.12
CA HIS A 76 -9.01 18.30 -3.15
C HIS A 76 -8.24 17.05 -2.70
N ILE A 77 -8.91 15.95 -2.34
CA ILE A 77 -8.28 14.77 -1.73
C ILE A 77 -7.13 14.18 -2.57
N PHE A 78 -7.17 14.31 -3.89
CA PHE A 78 -6.13 13.81 -4.79
C PHE A 78 -5.07 14.85 -5.14
N GLU A 79 -5.17 16.08 -4.64
CA GLU A 79 -4.14 17.09 -4.83
C GLU A 79 -2.95 16.84 -3.89
N PRO A 80 -1.70 17.04 -4.37
CA PRO A 80 -0.53 16.88 -3.53
C PRO A 80 -0.54 17.85 -2.34
N PHE A 81 -0.02 17.40 -1.20
CA PHE A 81 0.13 18.17 0.04
C PHE A 81 -1.18 18.60 0.70
N THR A 82 -2.32 18.07 0.26
CA THR A 82 -3.62 18.40 0.82
C THR A 82 -3.91 17.57 2.06
N GLN A 83 -4.35 18.25 3.13
CA GLN A 83 -4.76 17.64 4.39
C GLN A 83 -5.98 18.37 4.93
N GLU A 84 -6.94 17.63 5.48
CA GLU A 84 -8.09 18.24 6.15
C GLU A 84 -7.64 18.83 7.50
N GLN A 85 -7.59 20.16 7.59
CA GLN A 85 -7.23 20.88 8.81
C GLN A 85 -8.47 21.02 9.70
N LYS A 86 -8.48 20.38 10.85
CA LYS A 86 -9.43 20.69 11.94
C LYS A 86 -8.67 21.37 13.06
N GLY A 87 -8.82 22.70 13.19
CA GLY A 87 -8.41 23.46 14.36
C GLY A 87 -6.90 23.62 14.56
N GLY A 88 -6.15 24.05 13.53
CA GLY A 88 -4.82 24.65 13.70
C GLY A 88 -3.63 23.70 13.93
N ALA A 89 -3.85 22.41 14.15
CA ALA A 89 -2.81 21.39 14.13
C ALA A 89 -3.41 20.10 13.59
N SER A 90 -2.80 19.54 12.54
CA SER A 90 -3.19 18.21 12.04
C SER A 90 -2.97 17.19 13.18
N LYS A 91 -4.04 16.72 13.79
CA LYS A 91 -4.01 15.69 14.85
C LYS A 91 -3.37 14.39 14.34
N PHE A 92 -3.30 14.24 13.03
CA PHE A 92 -2.77 13.09 12.32
C PHE A 92 -1.66 13.58 11.37
N GLY A 93 -0.41 13.43 11.75
CA GLY A 93 0.75 13.78 10.91
C GLY A 93 0.74 13.07 9.54
N GLY A 94 1.40 13.63 8.55
CA GLY A 94 1.53 13.04 7.22
C GLY A 94 1.97 14.10 6.20
N THR A 95 2.41 13.66 5.03
CA THR A 95 2.89 14.56 3.96
C THR A 95 1.78 15.09 3.05
N GLY A 96 0.57 14.52 3.11
CA GLY A 96 -0.52 14.82 2.16
C GLY A 96 -0.27 14.28 0.74
N LEU A 97 0.70 13.38 0.56
CA LEU A 97 1.06 12.81 -0.74
C LEU A 97 0.41 11.46 -1.03
N GLY A 98 -0.09 10.76 -0.01
CA GLY A 98 -0.56 9.37 -0.15
C GLY A 98 -1.64 9.19 -1.21
N MET A 99 -2.65 10.07 -1.24
CA MET A 99 -3.78 9.96 -2.16
C MET A 99 -3.43 10.37 -3.59
N SER A 100 -2.61 11.40 -3.78
CA SER A 100 -2.10 11.78 -5.11
C SER A 100 -1.21 10.68 -5.71
N ILE A 101 -0.39 10.01 -4.90
CA ILE A 101 0.40 8.85 -5.30
C ILE A 101 -0.52 7.68 -5.66
N ALA A 102 -1.55 7.38 -4.85
CA ALA A 102 -2.49 6.31 -5.13
C ALA A 102 -3.20 6.52 -6.47
N LYS A 103 -3.67 7.75 -6.75
CA LYS A 103 -4.30 8.10 -8.02
C LYS A 103 -3.33 7.92 -9.20
N SER A 104 -2.12 8.47 -9.09
CA SER A 104 -1.10 8.33 -10.14
C SER A 104 -0.73 6.87 -10.43
N LEU A 105 -0.68 6.01 -9.40
CA LEU A 105 -0.41 4.59 -9.56
C LEU A 105 -1.58 3.86 -10.23
N ALA A 106 -2.83 4.14 -9.85
CA ALA A 106 -4.01 3.58 -10.49
C ALA A 106 -4.03 3.92 -11.99
N GLU A 107 -3.82 5.20 -12.34
CA GLU A 107 -3.77 5.69 -13.72
C GLU A 107 -2.63 5.04 -14.52
N LYS A 108 -1.42 4.92 -13.94
CA LYS A 108 -0.28 4.23 -14.57
C LYS A 108 -0.55 2.75 -14.83
N MET A 109 -1.40 2.12 -14.05
CA MET A 109 -1.83 0.74 -14.23
C MET A 109 -3.03 0.62 -15.19
N GLY A 110 -3.45 1.72 -15.83
CA GLY A 110 -4.59 1.76 -16.75
C GLY A 110 -5.94 1.70 -16.06
N GLY A 111 -5.97 1.93 -14.75
CA GLY A 111 -7.15 1.85 -13.90
C GLY A 111 -7.68 3.20 -13.45
N THR A 112 -8.63 3.15 -12.54
CA THR A 112 -9.27 4.31 -11.93
C THR A 112 -9.36 4.17 -10.42
N ILE A 113 -9.46 5.29 -9.72
CA ILE A 113 -9.76 5.37 -8.30
C ILE A 113 -10.91 6.35 -8.10
N SER A 114 -11.87 5.94 -7.31
CA SER A 114 -13.00 6.76 -6.85
C SER A 114 -13.24 6.53 -5.36
N PHE A 115 -14.08 7.36 -4.77
CA PHE A 115 -14.46 7.22 -3.37
C PHE A 115 -15.88 7.75 -3.15
N GLU A 116 -16.50 7.27 -2.08
CA GLU A 116 -17.71 7.79 -1.47
C GLU A 116 -17.39 8.09 -0.01
N SER A 117 -17.72 9.28 0.47
CA SER A 117 -17.45 9.64 1.86
C SER A 117 -18.53 10.55 2.42
N THR A 118 -18.86 10.31 3.69
CA THR A 118 -19.75 11.15 4.45
C THR A 118 -19.10 11.46 5.79
N GLN A 119 -18.98 12.75 6.10
CA GLN A 119 -18.38 13.20 7.34
C GLN A 119 -19.13 12.64 8.56
N GLY A 120 -18.39 12.06 9.50
CA GLY A 120 -18.93 11.41 10.68
C GLY A 120 -19.45 9.98 10.45
N VAL A 121 -19.43 9.47 9.22
CA VAL A 121 -19.92 8.12 8.87
C VAL A 121 -18.78 7.20 8.47
N GLY A 122 -17.92 7.62 7.52
CA GLY A 122 -16.80 6.85 7.02
C GLY A 122 -16.49 7.12 5.56
N THR A 123 -15.62 6.29 4.98
CA THR A 123 -15.18 6.40 3.59
C THR A 123 -15.11 5.03 2.92
N THR A 124 -15.50 4.98 1.66
CA THR A 124 -15.33 3.81 0.79
C THR A 124 -14.46 4.21 -0.40
N PHE A 125 -13.27 3.65 -0.52
CA PHE A 125 -12.43 3.78 -1.71
C PHE A 125 -12.65 2.60 -2.64
N ILE A 126 -12.76 2.90 -3.94
CA ILE A 126 -13.00 1.93 -5.01
C ILE A 126 -11.91 2.10 -6.06
N ILE A 127 -11.09 1.07 -6.25
CA ILE A 127 -10.00 1.05 -7.21
C ILE A 127 -10.28 -0.02 -8.24
N THR A 128 -10.29 0.33 -9.51
CA THR A 128 -10.57 -0.59 -10.62
C THR A 128 -9.36 -0.64 -11.54
N ILE A 129 -8.76 -1.82 -11.71
CA ILE A 129 -7.54 -2.00 -12.51
C ILE A 129 -7.71 -3.17 -13.47
N PRO A 130 -7.48 -2.95 -14.78
CA PRO A 130 -7.41 -4.01 -15.76
C PRO A 130 -6.04 -4.69 -15.72
N PHE A 131 -6.03 -6.02 -15.75
CA PHE A 131 -4.83 -6.85 -15.83
C PHE A 131 -4.92 -7.74 -17.06
N LYS A 132 -3.80 -7.95 -17.72
CA LYS A 132 -3.71 -9.01 -18.73
C LYS A 132 -3.74 -10.37 -18.04
N ILE A 133 -4.51 -11.29 -18.58
CA ILE A 133 -4.55 -12.66 -18.10
C ILE A 133 -3.30 -13.39 -18.61
N ASP A 134 -2.57 -14.02 -17.69
CA ASP A 134 -1.45 -14.88 -18.05
C ASP A 134 -1.97 -16.26 -18.44
N THR A 135 -2.16 -16.47 -19.74
CA THR A 135 -2.61 -17.75 -20.29
C THR A 135 -1.48 -18.79 -20.34
N GLN A 136 -0.22 -18.39 -20.13
CA GLN A 136 0.94 -19.27 -20.17
C GLN A 136 1.36 -19.72 -18.75
N ALA A 137 0.78 -19.17 -17.71
CA ALA A 137 1.12 -19.51 -16.32
C ALA A 137 0.91 -20.99 -15.99
N ALA A 138 0.04 -21.70 -16.72
CA ALA A 138 -0.13 -23.15 -16.56
C ALA A 138 1.07 -23.96 -17.10
N SER A 139 1.88 -23.38 -17.97
CA SER A 139 3.12 -23.97 -18.50
C SER A 139 4.37 -23.54 -17.75
N HIS A 140 4.28 -22.48 -16.96
CA HIS A 140 5.27 -22.14 -15.97
C HIS A 140 4.96 -22.96 -14.70
N THR A 141 5.40 -24.21 -14.66
CA THR A 141 5.76 -24.81 -13.38
C THR A 141 6.63 -23.75 -12.70
N PRO A 142 6.29 -23.25 -11.49
CA PRO A 142 7.21 -22.35 -10.82
C PRO A 142 8.52 -23.12 -10.79
N GLU A 143 9.52 -22.68 -11.56
CA GLU A 143 10.87 -23.11 -11.29
C GLU A 143 10.99 -22.97 -9.77
N PRO A 144 11.35 -24.03 -9.04
CA PRO A 144 11.58 -23.92 -7.63
C PRO A 144 12.52 -22.73 -7.53
N SER A 145 12.00 -21.60 -7.01
CA SER A 145 12.77 -20.35 -6.86
C SER A 145 14.10 -20.82 -6.32
N ALA A 146 15.17 -20.60 -7.10
CA ALA A 146 16.50 -21.09 -6.73
C ALA A 146 16.61 -20.80 -5.25
N PRO A 147 16.90 -21.78 -4.40
CA PRO A 147 16.74 -21.66 -2.95
C PRO A 147 17.31 -20.31 -2.57
N ALA A 148 16.47 -19.43 -2.04
CA ALA A 148 16.82 -18.03 -1.83
C ALA A 148 18.21 -18.04 -1.24
N GLY A 149 19.21 -17.59 -2.01
CA GLY A 149 20.60 -17.88 -1.71
C GLY A 149 20.83 -17.49 -0.26
N SER A 150 21.18 -18.45 0.58
CA SER A 150 21.36 -18.23 2.00
C SER A 150 22.34 -17.04 2.15
N ILE A 151 21.91 -15.99 2.82
CA ILE A 151 22.80 -14.88 3.17
C ILE A 151 23.73 -15.24 4.34
N ARG A 152 23.66 -16.48 4.79
CA ARG A 152 24.46 -16.99 5.89
C ARG A 152 25.96 -16.85 5.61
N GLY A 153 26.67 -16.19 6.52
CA GLY A 153 28.10 -15.95 6.39
C GLY A 153 28.47 -14.78 5.48
N LEU A 154 27.51 -14.09 4.86
CA LEU A 154 27.79 -12.86 4.13
C LEU A 154 28.06 -11.70 5.13
N HIS A 155 28.99 -10.82 4.75
CA HIS A 155 29.20 -9.57 5.45
C HIS A 155 28.36 -8.48 4.79
N ILE A 156 27.36 -7.95 5.53
CA ILE A 156 26.43 -6.96 5.03
C ILE A 156 26.69 -5.63 5.72
N LEU A 157 26.96 -4.58 4.93
CA LEU A 157 27.01 -3.21 5.43
C LEU A 157 25.59 -2.66 5.49
N LEU A 158 25.10 -2.39 6.69
CA LEU A 158 23.81 -1.76 6.93
C LEU A 158 24.01 -0.28 7.22
N VAL A 159 23.35 0.57 6.44
CA VAL A 159 23.33 2.03 6.61
C VAL A 159 21.87 2.49 6.68
N GLU A 160 21.45 2.96 7.84
CA GLU A 160 20.09 3.42 8.12
C GLU A 160 20.18 4.57 9.13
N ASP A 161 19.43 5.63 8.93
CA ASP A 161 19.42 6.81 9.81
C ASP A 161 18.35 6.76 10.90
N ASN A 162 17.37 5.87 10.75
CA ASN A 162 16.30 5.64 11.72
C ASN A 162 16.66 4.46 12.63
N GLU A 163 16.75 4.70 13.94
CA GLU A 163 17.12 3.67 14.92
C GLU A 163 16.18 2.46 14.90
N LEU A 164 14.88 2.66 14.79
CA LEU A 164 13.90 1.55 14.75
C LEU A 164 14.05 0.71 13.48
N ASN A 165 14.28 1.35 12.33
CA ASN A 165 14.54 0.63 11.08
C ASN A 165 15.85 -0.15 11.16
N MET A 166 16.88 0.44 11.79
CA MET A 166 18.17 -0.21 12.03
C MET A 166 17.98 -1.49 12.85
N GLU A 167 17.27 -1.43 13.99
CA GLU A 167 17.00 -2.58 14.85
C GLU A 167 16.24 -3.70 14.13
N ILE A 168 15.21 -3.33 13.35
CA ILE A 168 14.42 -4.30 12.56
C ILE A 168 15.30 -4.98 11.50
N ALA A 169 16.07 -4.19 10.75
CA ALA A 169 16.94 -4.73 9.70
C ALA A 169 18.06 -5.61 10.30
N GLU A 170 18.65 -5.20 11.41
CA GLU A 170 19.63 -5.96 12.17
C GLU A 170 19.08 -7.32 12.59
N PHE A 171 17.92 -7.34 13.23
CA PHE A 171 17.25 -8.56 13.65
C PHE A 171 17.00 -9.51 12.50
N LEU A 172 16.47 -9.01 11.36
CA LEU A 172 16.17 -9.83 10.19
C LEU A 172 17.44 -10.43 9.57
N ILE A 173 18.49 -9.62 9.39
CA ILE A 173 19.75 -10.04 8.74
C ILE A 173 20.51 -11.04 9.62
N GLN A 174 20.58 -10.80 10.92
CA GLN A 174 21.25 -11.71 11.86
C GLN A 174 20.51 -13.04 12.00
N ASN A 175 19.18 -13.02 11.99
CA ASN A 175 18.36 -14.25 12.05
C ASN A 175 18.59 -15.17 10.84
N GLU A 176 18.94 -14.60 9.68
CA GLU A 176 19.32 -15.32 8.48
C GLU A 176 20.82 -15.76 8.49
N GLY A 177 21.55 -15.45 9.55
CA GLY A 177 22.92 -15.88 9.77
C GLY A 177 24.00 -15.11 9.01
N ALA A 178 23.70 -13.87 8.57
CA ALA A 178 24.71 -12.97 8.02
C ALA A 178 25.45 -12.17 9.12
N CYS A 179 26.66 -11.74 8.82
CA CYS A 179 27.44 -10.83 9.67
C CYS A 179 27.15 -9.38 9.29
N LEU A 180 26.83 -8.55 10.28
CA LEU A 180 26.65 -7.12 10.06
C LEU A 180 27.92 -6.33 10.30
N LEU A 181 28.20 -5.42 9.36
CA LEU A 181 29.22 -4.38 9.51
C LEU A 181 28.49 -3.07 9.83
N TYR A 182 28.84 -2.46 10.95
CA TYR A 182 28.24 -1.20 11.37
C TYR A 182 29.05 0.00 10.85
N THR A 183 28.35 1.01 10.34
CA THR A 183 28.91 2.37 10.31
C THR A 183 28.35 3.10 11.52
N SER A 184 29.19 3.44 12.48
CA SER A 184 28.85 4.41 13.52
C SER A 184 28.51 5.73 12.85
N PRO A 185 27.40 6.41 13.20
CA PRO A 185 27.11 7.74 12.69
C PRO A 185 28.30 8.65 12.96
N SER A 186 28.72 9.41 11.94
CA SER A 186 29.87 10.32 12.03
C SER A 186 29.70 11.27 13.22
N PRO A 187 30.76 11.55 14.00
CA PRO A 187 30.69 12.53 15.09
C PRO A 187 30.19 13.92 14.66
N ARG A 188 30.24 14.22 13.35
CA ARG A 188 29.74 15.48 12.78
C ARG A 188 28.21 15.55 12.72
N ASP A 189 27.50 14.41 12.68
CA ASP A 189 26.04 14.39 12.58
C ASP A 189 25.37 14.59 13.95
N ARG A 190 26.12 14.41 15.06
CA ARG A 190 25.65 14.67 16.43
C ARG A 190 25.67 16.14 16.84
N SER A 191 26.26 17.04 16.06
CA SER A 191 26.42 18.45 16.41
C SER A 191 25.36 19.38 15.87
N LEU A 192 24.39 18.88 15.08
CA LEU A 192 23.31 19.68 14.48
C LEU A 192 21.97 19.57 15.22
N SER A 193 21.93 18.84 16.34
CA SER A 193 20.74 18.73 17.20
C SER A 193 20.97 19.48 18.52
N ARG A 194 20.97 20.82 18.45
CA ARG A 194 20.77 21.73 19.59
C ARG A 194 19.98 22.93 19.15
#